data_d06ca83ef4198749a138f64ff02fa147
#
_entry.id   d06ca83ef4198749a138f64ff02fa147
#
_cell.length_a   1.000
_cell.length_b   1.000
_cell.length_c   1.000
_cell.angle_alpha   90.00
_cell.angle_beta   90.00
_cell.angle_gamma   90.00
#
_symmetry.space_group_name_H-M   'P 1'
#
loop_
_entity.id
_entity.type
_entity.pdbx_description
1 polymer ?
#
loop_
_entity_poly.entity_id
_entity_poly.type
_entity_poly.pdbx_seq_one_letter_code
_entity_poly.pdbx_strand_id
1 'polypeptide(L)'
;SIEAGEIFVVMGLSGSGKSTLVRLLNLLIEPSAGRILVDGVDIAQLPDAQLRALRRKDISMVFQSFALMPHMTVLDNTALGLELAGVDRAQRQAQAAQALEQVGLAGWGDSYPDELSGGMQQRVGLARALASDPSILLMDEAFSALDPIIRTEMQSELLRLQKVRRRTIVFISHDLDEAMRIGDRIAIMKDGQVVQVGTPDDILRNPANDYVRSFIRGVDAAAVFKASDIARKPLTVVAEHADRGSRAALKMLQDQDREYAYVVSPAQQFLGVVSAESLRLA
;
A
#
# COMPACT_ATOMS: atom_id res chain seq x y z
N SER A 1 7.85 -0.86 -14.95
CA SER A 1 6.77 -1.87 -14.93
C SER A 1 6.16 -1.94 -13.55
N ILE A 2 4.91 -2.35 -13.50
CA ILE A 2 4.16 -2.69 -12.27
C ILE A 2 3.90 -4.18 -12.37
N GLU A 3 4.19 -4.90 -11.28
CA GLU A 3 4.04 -6.37 -11.26
C GLU A 3 2.59 -6.78 -10.92
N ALA A 4 2.17 -7.92 -11.42
CA ALA A 4 0.82 -8.42 -11.13
C ALA A 4 0.64 -8.70 -9.63
N GLY A 5 -0.43 -8.15 -9.04
CA GLY A 5 -0.77 -8.38 -7.65
C GLY A 5 0.00 -7.52 -6.64
N GLU A 6 0.84 -6.56 -7.07
CA GLU A 6 1.48 -5.60 -6.16
C GLU A 6 0.61 -4.37 -5.90
N ILE A 7 0.85 -3.73 -4.76
CA ILE A 7 0.41 -2.36 -4.49
C ILE A 7 1.54 -1.41 -4.86
N PHE A 8 1.40 -0.73 -5.97
CA PHE A 8 2.35 0.24 -6.48
C PHE A 8 1.91 1.65 -6.14
N VAL A 9 2.63 2.31 -5.26
CA VAL A 9 2.29 3.67 -4.83
C VAL A 9 3.00 4.70 -5.70
N VAL A 10 2.26 5.69 -6.18
CA VAL A 10 2.79 6.85 -6.90
C VAL A 10 2.67 8.07 -6.03
N MET A 11 3.79 8.66 -5.65
CA MET A 11 3.81 9.84 -4.80
C MET A 11 4.62 10.98 -5.39
N GLY A 12 4.45 12.18 -4.81
CA GLY A 12 5.12 13.41 -5.24
C GLY A 12 4.32 14.63 -4.79
N LEU A 13 4.90 15.81 -4.90
CA LEU A 13 4.24 17.07 -4.54
C LEU A 13 3.03 17.36 -5.45
N SER A 14 2.18 18.29 -5.03
CA SER A 14 1.08 18.79 -5.88
C SER A 14 1.64 19.28 -7.22
N GLY A 15 0.96 18.96 -8.32
CA GLY A 15 1.41 19.30 -9.67
C GLY A 15 2.48 18.40 -10.28
N SER A 16 2.98 17.37 -9.58
CA SER A 16 4.00 16.46 -10.14
C SER A 16 3.51 15.51 -11.24
N GLY A 17 2.20 15.51 -11.57
CA GLY A 17 1.64 14.73 -12.67
C GLY A 17 1.03 13.38 -12.27
N LYS A 18 0.89 13.05 -10.98
CA LYS A 18 0.37 11.76 -10.48
C LYS A 18 -1.01 11.41 -11.03
N SER A 19 -2.00 12.32 -10.86
CA SER A 19 -3.37 12.09 -11.35
C SER A 19 -3.42 12.02 -12.87
N THR A 20 -2.56 12.76 -13.57
CA THR A 20 -2.42 12.62 -15.03
C THR A 20 -1.91 11.22 -15.39
N LEU A 21 -0.91 10.71 -14.70
CA LEU A 21 -0.38 9.36 -14.91
C LEU A 21 -1.49 8.30 -14.76
N VAL A 22 -2.28 8.36 -13.67
CA VAL A 22 -3.36 7.37 -13.46
C VAL A 22 -4.46 7.49 -14.51
N ARG A 23 -4.78 8.70 -14.95
CA ARG A 23 -5.74 8.91 -16.06
C ARG A 23 -5.21 8.40 -17.40
N LEU A 24 -3.90 8.47 -17.63
CA LEU A 24 -3.26 7.83 -18.79
C LEU A 24 -3.37 6.29 -18.68
N LEU A 25 -3.11 5.70 -17.51
CA LEU A 25 -3.20 4.25 -17.30
C LEU A 25 -4.60 3.68 -17.60
N ASN A 26 -5.64 4.50 -17.46
CA ASN A 26 -7.01 4.14 -17.83
C ASN A 26 -7.45 4.75 -19.19
N LEU A 27 -6.52 5.37 -19.94
CA LEU A 27 -6.79 6.10 -21.18
C LEU A 27 -7.97 7.11 -21.09
N LEU A 28 -8.19 7.68 -19.89
CA LEU A 28 -9.07 8.84 -19.76
C LEU A 28 -8.43 10.09 -20.37
N ILE A 29 -7.12 10.06 -20.54
CA ILE A 29 -6.30 11.02 -21.29
C ILE A 29 -5.46 10.18 -22.27
N GLU A 30 -5.45 10.59 -23.54
CA GLU A 30 -4.63 9.94 -24.56
C GLU A 30 -3.16 10.37 -24.41
N PRO A 31 -2.18 9.43 -24.47
CA PRO A 31 -0.79 9.79 -24.44
C PRO A 31 -0.38 10.46 -25.77
N SER A 32 0.38 11.56 -25.69
CA SER A 32 0.95 12.22 -26.86
C SER A 32 2.04 11.37 -27.55
N ALA A 33 2.69 10.50 -26.79
CA ALA A 33 3.72 9.57 -27.25
C ALA A 33 3.91 8.43 -26.21
N GLY A 34 4.57 7.36 -26.65
CA GLY A 34 4.82 6.19 -25.81
C GLY A 34 3.73 5.12 -25.92
N ARG A 35 3.77 4.13 -25.03
CA ARG A 35 2.84 3.00 -25.01
C ARG A 35 2.39 2.70 -23.59
N ILE A 36 1.16 2.22 -23.45
CA ILE A 36 0.61 1.75 -22.17
C ILE A 36 0.25 0.28 -22.35
N LEU A 37 1.03 -0.59 -21.71
CA LEU A 37 0.86 -2.03 -21.84
C LEU A 37 0.12 -2.58 -20.62
N VAL A 38 -0.97 -3.29 -20.85
CA VAL A 38 -1.67 -4.10 -19.85
C VAL A 38 -1.59 -5.56 -20.33
N ASP A 39 -0.96 -6.42 -19.55
CA ASP A 39 -0.70 -7.82 -19.89
C ASP A 39 -0.06 -8.00 -21.30
N GLY A 40 0.88 -7.10 -21.64
CA GLY A 40 1.58 -7.09 -22.90
C GLY A 40 0.82 -6.46 -24.08
N VAL A 41 -0.44 -6.08 -23.91
CA VAL A 41 -1.27 -5.44 -24.93
C VAL A 41 -1.20 -3.92 -24.81
N ASP A 42 -0.86 -3.22 -25.90
CA ASP A 42 -0.90 -1.76 -25.94
C ASP A 42 -2.35 -1.29 -26.01
N ILE A 43 -2.85 -0.80 -24.86
CA ILE A 43 -4.26 -0.41 -24.74
C ILE A 43 -4.60 0.87 -25.51
N ALA A 44 -3.60 1.69 -25.88
CA ALA A 44 -3.79 2.89 -26.70
C ALA A 44 -4.08 2.52 -28.17
N GLN A 45 -3.79 1.30 -28.60
CA GLN A 45 -4.06 0.81 -29.97
C GLN A 45 -5.33 -0.04 -30.04
N LEU A 46 -6.05 -0.23 -28.92
CA LEU A 46 -7.27 -1.01 -28.92
C LEU A 46 -8.42 -0.25 -29.59
N PRO A 47 -9.25 -0.94 -30.38
CA PRO A 47 -10.53 -0.37 -30.81
C PRO A 47 -11.40 0.02 -29.60
N ASP A 48 -12.17 1.10 -29.72
CA ASP A 48 -13.01 1.62 -28.65
C ASP A 48 -13.89 0.59 -27.94
N ALA A 49 -14.43 -0.38 -28.68
CA ALA A 49 -15.26 -1.42 -28.09
C ALA A 49 -14.44 -2.34 -27.15
N GLN A 50 -13.22 -2.67 -27.53
CA GLN A 50 -12.32 -3.50 -26.71
C GLN A 50 -11.78 -2.73 -25.50
N LEU A 51 -11.46 -1.45 -25.69
CA LEU A 51 -11.05 -0.58 -24.57
C LEU A 51 -12.17 -0.42 -23.53
N ARG A 52 -13.41 -0.22 -24.01
CA ARG A 52 -14.58 -0.18 -23.10
C ARG A 52 -14.80 -1.51 -22.37
N ALA A 53 -14.61 -2.64 -23.05
CA ALA A 53 -14.70 -3.96 -22.42
C ALA A 53 -13.63 -4.15 -21.33
N LEU A 54 -12.38 -3.77 -21.61
CA LEU A 54 -11.27 -3.80 -20.66
C LEU A 54 -11.59 -2.95 -19.40
N ARG A 55 -12.03 -1.70 -19.61
CA ARG A 55 -12.41 -0.80 -18.51
C ARG A 55 -13.58 -1.31 -17.66
N ARG A 56 -14.53 -2.01 -18.27
CA ARG A 56 -15.70 -2.55 -17.55
C ARG A 56 -15.36 -3.77 -16.71
N LYS A 57 -14.41 -4.58 -17.17
CA LYS A 57 -14.09 -5.87 -16.58
C LYS A 57 -12.84 -5.85 -15.71
N ASP A 58 -11.75 -5.29 -16.24
CA ASP A 58 -10.43 -5.53 -15.67
C ASP A 58 -9.86 -4.31 -14.93
N ILE A 59 -10.33 -3.08 -15.22
CA ILE A 59 -9.82 -1.86 -14.60
C ILE A 59 -10.94 -1.10 -13.89
N SER A 60 -10.81 -0.91 -12.59
CA SER A 60 -11.69 -0.04 -11.82
C SER A 60 -10.93 1.13 -11.22
N MET A 61 -11.64 2.23 -10.93
CA MET A 61 -11.04 3.44 -10.37
C MET A 61 -11.82 3.93 -9.15
N VAL A 62 -11.08 4.28 -8.10
CA VAL A 62 -11.57 4.96 -6.90
C VAL A 62 -11.05 6.40 -6.94
N PHE A 63 -11.94 7.36 -6.82
CA PHE A 63 -11.65 8.78 -6.92
C PHE A 63 -11.50 9.42 -5.54
N GLN A 64 -10.81 10.54 -5.46
CA GLN A 64 -10.67 11.38 -4.28
C GLN A 64 -12.03 11.88 -3.76
N SER A 65 -12.89 12.40 -4.66
CA SER A 65 -14.28 12.65 -4.36
C SER A 65 -15.04 11.34 -4.52
N PHE A 66 -15.88 11.01 -3.57
CA PHE A 66 -16.60 9.72 -3.53
C PHE A 66 -17.34 9.41 -4.84
N ALA A 67 -17.70 10.45 -5.61
CA ALA A 67 -18.39 10.38 -6.91
C ALA A 67 -19.63 9.46 -6.87
N LEU A 68 -20.34 9.46 -5.74
CA LEU A 68 -21.60 8.74 -5.58
C LEU A 68 -22.75 9.54 -6.22
N MET A 69 -23.69 8.82 -6.83
CA MET A 69 -24.90 9.41 -7.37
C MET A 69 -25.88 9.67 -6.21
N PRO A 70 -26.19 10.94 -5.88
CA PRO A 70 -26.95 11.27 -4.67
C PRO A 70 -28.41 10.78 -4.70
N HIS A 71 -28.95 10.55 -5.89
CA HIS A 71 -30.31 10.06 -6.11
C HIS A 71 -30.43 8.54 -6.19
N MET A 72 -29.33 7.82 -6.04
CA MET A 72 -29.26 6.35 -6.05
C MET A 72 -28.96 5.84 -4.64
N THR A 73 -29.53 4.68 -4.30
CA THR A 73 -29.19 4.01 -3.05
C THR A 73 -27.72 3.58 -3.04
N VAL A 74 -27.22 3.19 -1.86
CA VAL A 74 -25.87 2.62 -1.68
C VAL A 74 -25.70 1.36 -2.52
N LEU A 75 -26.72 0.49 -2.56
CA LEU A 75 -26.71 -0.71 -3.37
C LEU A 75 -26.65 -0.40 -4.86
N ASP A 76 -27.47 0.55 -5.32
CA ASP A 76 -27.50 0.95 -6.73
C ASP A 76 -26.20 1.66 -7.14
N ASN A 77 -25.64 2.53 -6.28
CA ASN A 77 -24.31 3.10 -6.50
C ASN A 77 -23.25 2.02 -6.67
N THR A 78 -23.27 1.00 -5.83
CA THR A 78 -22.32 -0.12 -5.88
C THR A 78 -22.52 -0.96 -7.14
N ALA A 79 -23.77 -1.16 -7.56
CA ALA A 79 -24.13 -1.94 -8.74
C ALA A 79 -23.93 -1.21 -10.08
N LEU A 80 -23.71 0.12 -10.08
CA LEU A 80 -23.72 0.97 -11.28
C LEU A 80 -22.75 0.47 -12.37
N GLY A 81 -21.53 0.08 -12.00
CA GLY A 81 -20.55 -0.43 -12.96
C GLY A 81 -21.02 -1.73 -13.65
N LEU A 82 -21.66 -2.61 -12.88
CA LEU A 82 -22.24 -3.87 -13.36
C LEU A 82 -23.46 -3.61 -14.28
N GLU A 83 -24.28 -2.61 -13.96
CA GLU A 83 -25.40 -2.19 -14.80
C GLU A 83 -24.91 -1.70 -16.16
N LEU A 84 -23.89 -0.82 -16.17
CA LEU A 84 -23.28 -0.32 -17.40
C LEU A 84 -22.58 -1.44 -18.19
N ALA A 85 -22.18 -2.52 -17.53
CA ALA A 85 -21.66 -3.72 -18.18
C ALA A 85 -22.75 -4.65 -18.74
N GLY A 86 -24.04 -4.36 -18.48
CA GLY A 86 -25.17 -5.16 -18.96
C GLY A 86 -25.45 -6.42 -18.12
N VAL A 87 -24.95 -6.49 -16.88
CA VAL A 87 -25.22 -7.61 -15.96
C VAL A 87 -26.68 -7.60 -15.52
N ASP A 88 -27.30 -8.78 -15.50
CA ASP A 88 -28.68 -8.94 -15.06
C ASP A 88 -28.92 -8.35 -13.66
N ARG A 89 -30.16 -7.83 -13.44
CA ARG A 89 -30.49 -7.11 -12.21
C ARG A 89 -30.30 -7.94 -10.95
N ALA A 90 -30.73 -9.18 -10.94
CA ALA A 90 -30.60 -10.04 -9.77
C ALA A 90 -29.13 -10.34 -9.47
N GLN A 91 -28.34 -10.62 -10.50
CA GLN A 91 -26.92 -10.91 -10.39
C GLN A 91 -26.13 -9.66 -9.94
N ARG A 92 -26.38 -8.46 -10.52
CA ARG A 92 -25.66 -7.25 -10.13
C ARG A 92 -25.96 -6.81 -8.71
N GLN A 93 -27.23 -6.97 -8.25
CA GLN A 93 -27.59 -6.69 -6.86
C GLN A 93 -26.91 -7.64 -5.88
N ALA A 94 -26.84 -8.93 -6.19
CA ALA A 94 -26.13 -9.89 -5.37
C ALA A 94 -24.62 -9.59 -5.28
N GLN A 95 -23.97 -9.26 -6.39
CA GLN A 95 -22.56 -8.89 -6.43
C GLN A 95 -22.29 -7.57 -5.68
N ALA A 96 -23.18 -6.59 -5.84
CA ALA A 96 -23.08 -5.32 -5.11
C ALA A 96 -23.25 -5.52 -3.59
N ALA A 97 -24.22 -6.33 -3.17
CA ALA A 97 -24.41 -6.65 -1.75
C ALA A 97 -23.18 -7.36 -1.17
N GLN A 98 -22.59 -8.30 -1.90
CA GLN A 98 -21.36 -8.97 -1.50
C GLN A 98 -20.18 -7.99 -1.39
N ALA A 99 -20.05 -7.03 -2.32
CA ALA A 99 -19.01 -6.00 -2.26
C ALA A 99 -19.21 -5.07 -1.07
N LEU A 100 -20.46 -4.71 -0.73
CA LEU A 100 -20.78 -3.93 0.46
C LEU A 100 -20.44 -4.67 1.75
N GLU A 101 -20.71 -5.98 1.81
CA GLU A 101 -20.33 -6.83 2.94
C GLU A 101 -18.79 -6.84 3.13
N GLN A 102 -18.02 -6.96 2.04
CA GLN A 102 -16.55 -6.95 2.09
C GLN A 102 -15.97 -5.69 2.73
N VAL A 103 -16.64 -4.54 2.59
CA VAL A 103 -16.22 -3.27 3.17
C VAL A 103 -16.94 -2.91 4.49
N GLY A 104 -17.67 -3.87 5.07
CA GLY A 104 -18.35 -3.69 6.36
C GLY A 104 -19.60 -2.81 6.30
N LEU A 105 -20.27 -2.75 5.16
CA LEU A 105 -21.52 -1.99 4.94
C LEU A 105 -22.72 -2.88 4.69
N ALA A 106 -22.71 -4.13 5.16
CA ALA A 106 -23.88 -4.99 5.16
C ALA A 106 -25.04 -4.29 5.91
N GLY A 107 -26.22 -4.23 5.29
CA GLY A 107 -27.39 -3.56 5.88
C GLY A 107 -27.57 -2.09 5.53
N TRP A 108 -26.62 -1.45 4.83
CA TRP A 108 -26.73 -0.06 4.37
C TRP A 108 -27.18 0.08 2.92
N GLY A 109 -27.55 -1.02 2.28
CA GLY A 109 -27.87 -1.06 0.84
C GLY A 109 -28.99 -0.12 0.41
N ASP A 110 -30.03 0.04 1.23
CA ASP A 110 -31.20 0.86 0.95
C ASP A 110 -31.04 2.34 1.33
N SER A 111 -29.94 2.69 2.02
CA SER A 111 -29.64 4.08 2.41
C SER A 111 -29.16 4.89 1.21
N TYR A 112 -29.26 6.22 1.34
CA TYR A 112 -28.73 7.18 0.36
C TYR A 112 -27.37 7.75 0.82
N PRO A 113 -26.55 8.29 -0.11
CA PRO A 113 -25.23 8.82 0.22
C PRO A 113 -25.21 9.90 1.31
N ASP A 114 -26.23 10.74 1.39
CA ASP A 114 -26.36 11.82 2.38
C ASP A 114 -26.66 11.33 3.81
N GLU A 115 -27.09 10.08 3.95
CA GLU A 115 -27.29 9.42 5.25
C GLU A 115 -26.00 8.81 5.80
N LEU A 116 -24.89 8.82 5.02
CA LEU A 116 -23.62 8.17 5.37
C LEU A 116 -22.57 9.19 5.78
N SER A 117 -21.71 8.79 6.74
CA SER A 117 -20.48 9.52 7.03
C SER A 117 -19.51 9.51 5.82
N GLY A 118 -18.55 10.46 5.76
CA GLY A 118 -17.56 10.49 4.69
C GLY A 118 -16.77 9.19 4.54
N GLY A 119 -16.40 8.54 5.66
CA GLY A 119 -15.74 7.24 5.64
C GLY A 119 -16.63 6.13 5.09
N MET A 120 -17.93 6.14 5.38
CA MET A 120 -18.88 5.18 4.80
C MET A 120 -19.07 5.44 3.30
N GLN A 121 -19.17 6.68 2.87
CA GLN A 121 -19.25 7.02 1.44
C GLN A 121 -18.00 6.54 0.68
N GLN A 122 -16.81 6.65 1.29
CA GLN A 122 -15.57 6.12 0.71
C GLN A 122 -15.60 4.60 0.60
N ARG A 123 -16.11 3.90 1.62
CA ARG A 123 -16.31 2.45 1.56
C ARG A 123 -17.29 2.03 0.46
N VAL A 124 -18.35 2.80 0.22
CA VAL A 124 -19.25 2.58 -0.93
C VAL A 124 -18.50 2.77 -2.25
N GLY A 125 -17.67 3.81 -2.38
CA GLY A 125 -16.83 4.02 -3.57
C GLY A 125 -15.87 2.86 -3.82
N LEU A 126 -15.26 2.32 -2.75
CA LEU A 126 -14.41 1.12 -2.83
C LEU A 126 -15.23 -0.12 -3.20
N ALA A 127 -16.39 -0.35 -2.58
CA ALA A 127 -17.28 -1.46 -2.91
C ALA A 127 -17.72 -1.43 -4.38
N ARG A 128 -18.09 -0.24 -4.89
CA ARG A 128 -18.43 -0.04 -6.31
C ARG A 128 -17.28 -0.45 -7.23
N ALA A 129 -16.05 -0.08 -6.89
CA ALA A 129 -14.88 -0.45 -7.66
C ALA A 129 -14.58 -1.96 -7.59
N LEU A 130 -14.89 -2.61 -6.47
CA LEU A 130 -14.67 -4.03 -6.25
C LEU A 130 -15.79 -4.93 -6.81
N ALA A 131 -17.00 -4.39 -7.01
CA ALA A 131 -18.18 -5.15 -7.42
C ALA A 131 -17.99 -5.90 -8.75
N SER A 132 -17.25 -5.31 -9.70
CA SER A 132 -16.89 -5.95 -10.98
C SER A 132 -15.73 -6.94 -10.86
N ASP A 133 -15.15 -7.11 -9.67
CA ASP A 133 -14.00 -7.98 -9.38
C ASP A 133 -12.79 -7.73 -10.31
N PRO A 134 -12.29 -6.48 -10.41
CA PRO A 134 -11.26 -6.10 -11.34
C PRO A 134 -9.91 -6.72 -11.00
N SER A 135 -9.06 -6.94 -12.01
CA SER A 135 -7.65 -7.32 -11.85
C SER A 135 -6.75 -6.13 -11.50
N ILE A 136 -7.15 -4.92 -11.93
CA ILE A 136 -6.41 -3.66 -11.73
C ILE A 136 -7.32 -2.64 -11.03
N LEU A 137 -6.83 -2.07 -9.93
CA LEU A 137 -7.51 -1.02 -9.17
C LEU A 137 -6.66 0.24 -9.19
N LEU A 138 -7.19 1.31 -9.76
CA LEU A 138 -6.56 2.63 -9.78
C LEU A 138 -7.17 3.49 -8.66
N MET A 139 -6.36 4.07 -7.79
CA MET A 139 -6.81 4.85 -6.64
C MET A 139 -6.15 6.23 -6.67
N ASP A 140 -6.94 7.27 -6.98
CA ASP A 140 -6.45 8.66 -7.06
C ASP A 140 -6.75 9.40 -5.75
N GLU A 141 -5.75 9.47 -4.86
CA GLU A 141 -5.84 10.10 -3.52
C GLU A 141 -7.09 9.66 -2.74
N ALA A 142 -7.44 8.37 -2.86
CA ALA A 142 -8.72 7.84 -2.42
C ALA A 142 -9.03 8.06 -0.93
N PHE A 143 -8.02 8.20 -0.07
CA PHE A 143 -8.20 8.37 1.37
C PHE A 143 -7.85 9.76 1.89
N SER A 144 -7.46 10.70 1.01
CA SER A 144 -6.99 12.03 1.41
C SER A 144 -8.05 12.90 2.12
N ALA A 145 -9.32 12.72 1.75
CA ALA A 145 -10.45 13.47 2.32
C ALA A 145 -10.95 12.92 3.67
N LEU A 146 -10.36 11.81 4.16
CA LEU A 146 -10.77 11.17 5.41
C LEU A 146 -9.96 11.70 6.59
N ASP A 147 -10.59 11.71 7.77
CA ASP A 147 -9.87 11.97 9.01
C ASP A 147 -8.82 10.86 9.28
N PRO A 148 -7.79 11.13 10.12
CA PRO A 148 -6.67 10.20 10.31
C PRO A 148 -7.06 8.81 10.82
N ILE A 149 -8.10 8.71 11.65
CA ILE A 149 -8.55 7.43 12.22
C ILE A 149 -9.19 6.58 11.13
N ILE A 150 -10.18 7.14 10.43
CA ILE A 150 -10.89 6.46 9.33
C ILE A 150 -9.92 6.11 8.18
N ARG A 151 -8.97 7.01 7.88
CA ARG A 151 -7.92 6.74 6.88
C ARG A 151 -7.13 5.49 7.24
N THR A 152 -6.68 5.36 8.48
CA THR A 152 -5.95 4.21 8.99
C THR A 152 -6.76 2.92 8.92
N GLU A 153 -8.06 2.98 9.22
CA GLU A 153 -8.99 1.86 9.06
C GLU A 153 -9.12 1.44 7.59
N MET A 154 -9.30 2.40 6.67
CA MET A 154 -9.43 2.13 5.23
C MET A 154 -8.17 1.52 4.64
N GLN A 155 -6.99 1.97 5.05
CA GLN A 155 -5.71 1.36 4.67
C GLN A 155 -5.62 -0.10 5.14
N SER A 156 -6.00 -0.35 6.39
CA SER A 156 -6.02 -1.71 6.97
C SER A 156 -7.00 -2.61 6.23
N GLU A 157 -8.16 -2.08 5.86
CA GLU A 157 -9.18 -2.80 5.10
C GLU A 157 -8.69 -3.12 3.68
N LEU A 158 -8.04 -2.17 3.00
CA LEU A 158 -7.43 -2.40 1.68
C LEU A 158 -6.40 -3.54 1.75
N LEU A 159 -5.52 -3.52 2.75
CA LEU A 159 -4.53 -4.59 2.96
C LEU A 159 -5.18 -5.93 3.27
N ARG A 160 -6.29 -5.94 4.03
CA ARG A 160 -7.07 -7.16 4.32
C ARG A 160 -7.65 -7.75 3.03
N LEU A 161 -8.29 -6.90 2.21
CA LEU A 161 -8.86 -7.31 0.92
C LEU A 161 -7.79 -7.83 -0.04
N GLN A 162 -6.61 -7.21 -0.05
CA GLN A 162 -5.47 -7.63 -0.87
C GLN A 162 -4.92 -9.01 -0.46
N LYS A 163 -5.00 -9.37 0.83
CA LYS A 163 -4.63 -10.72 1.31
C LYS A 163 -5.61 -11.80 0.86
N VAL A 164 -6.91 -11.46 0.79
CA VAL A 164 -7.95 -12.39 0.33
C VAL A 164 -7.85 -12.63 -1.17
N ARG A 165 -7.68 -11.56 -1.93
CA ARG A 165 -7.49 -11.61 -3.37
C ARG A 165 -6.49 -10.57 -3.82
N ARG A 166 -5.35 -11.01 -4.33
CA ARG A 166 -4.32 -10.13 -4.86
C ARG A 166 -4.78 -9.49 -6.17
N ARG A 167 -4.84 -8.16 -6.18
CA ARG A 167 -5.09 -7.31 -7.35
C ARG A 167 -3.89 -6.41 -7.56
N THR A 168 -3.65 -6.00 -8.79
CA THR A 168 -2.68 -4.95 -9.08
C THR A 168 -3.30 -3.61 -8.69
N ILE A 169 -2.72 -2.91 -7.73
CA ILE A 169 -3.24 -1.63 -7.23
C ILE A 169 -2.24 -0.53 -7.57
N VAL A 170 -2.69 0.50 -8.29
CA VAL A 170 -1.94 1.73 -8.47
C VAL A 170 -2.55 2.80 -7.58
N PHE A 171 -1.84 3.18 -6.54
CA PHE A 171 -2.33 4.05 -5.48
C PHE A 171 -1.58 5.38 -5.51
N ILE A 172 -2.30 6.49 -5.72
CA ILE A 172 -1.73 7.84 -5.57
C ILE A 172 -1.85 8.30 -4.13
N SER A 173 -0.74 8.75 -3.57
CA SER A 173 -0.71 9.45 -2.29
C SER A 173 0.26 10.64 -2.34
N HIS A 174 0.01 11.62 -1.51
CA HIS A 174 0.96 12.68 -1.16
C HIS A 174 1.53 12.49 0.26
N ASP A 175 1.08 11.47 0.97
CA ASP A 175 1.46 11.11 2.33
C ASP A 175 2.45 9.94 2.28
N LEU A 176 3.68 10.18 2.77
CA LEU A 176 4.73 9.17 2.73
C LEU A 176 4.48 8.04 3.72
N ASP A 177 3.92 8.32 4.89
CA ASP A 177 3.61 7.28 5.89
C ASP A 177 2.56 6.31 5.33
N GLU A 178 1.56 6.83 4.60
CA GLU A 178 0.61 6.02 3.86
C GLU A 178 1.30 5.15 2.81
N ALA A 179 2.16 5.74 1.97
CA ALA A 179 2.90 5.03 0.94
C ALA A 179 3.79 3.91 1.51
N MET A 180 4.50 4.19 2.60
CA MET A 180 5.35 3.23 3.30
C MET A 180 4.56 2.08 3.93
N ARG A 181 3.35 2.37 4.42
CA ARG A 181 2.50 1.39 5.10
C ARG A 181 1.87 0.40 4.15
N ILE A 182 1.38 0.86 2.99
CA ILE A 182 0.58 0.03 2.08
C ILE A 182 1.32 -0.44 0.85
N GLY A 183 2.38 0.27 0.41
CA GLY A 183 3.06 0.01 -0.86
C GLY A 183 4.05 -1.15 -0.79
N ASP A 184 3.97 -2.05 -1.75
CA ASP A 184 5.05 -3.02 -2.02
C ASP A 184 6.23 -2.29 -2.69
N ARG A 185 5.94 -1.35 -3.61
CA ARG A 185 6.90 -0.45 -4.24
C ARG A 185 6.33 0.95 -4.37
N ILE A 186 7.22 1.94 -4.33
CA ILE A 186 6.88 3.36 -4.38
C ILE A 186 7.63 4.01 -5.55
N ALA A 187 6.89 4.75 -6.39
CA ALA A 187 7.45 5.64 -7.39
C ALA A 187 7.32 7.10 -6.92
N ILE A 188 8.43 7.81 -6.84
CA ILE A 188 8.46 9.23 -6.50
C ILE A 188 8.53 10.03 -7.79
N MET A 189 7.53 10.92 -8.00
CA MET A 189 7.42 11.77 -9.17
C MET A 189 7.77 13.23 -8.87
N LYS A 190 8.42 13.87 -9.83
CA LYS A 190 8.70 15.30 -9.85
C LYS A 190 8.57 15.81 -11.29
N ASP A 191 7.85 16.91 -11.48
CA ASP A 191 7.77 17.62 -12.78
C ASP A 191 7.42 16.67 -13.96
N GLY A 192 6.49 15.76 -13.77
CA GLY A 192 6.04 14.77 -14.77
C GLY A 192 6.99 13.59 -14.98
N GLN A 193 8.07 13.49 -14.22
CA GLN A 193 9.07 12.42 -14.34
C GLN A 193 9.09 11.54 -13.11
N VAL A 194 9.36 10.24 -13.30
CA VAL A 194 9.65 9.32 -12.21
C VAL A 194 11.12 9.48 -11.82
N VAL A 195 11.35 9.94 -10.58
CA VAL A 195 12.70 10.22 -10.05
C VAL A 195 13.34 8.98 -9.44
N GLN A 196 12.54 8.19 -8.73
CA GLN A 196 12.98 6.94 -8.10
C GLN A 196 11.82 5.95 -8.02
N VAL A 197 12.14 4.67 -8.15
CA VAL A 197 11.24 3.55 -7.84
C VAL A 197 12.01 2.57 -6.98
N GLY A 198 11.39 2.10 -5.90
CA GLY A 198 11.98 1.11 -5.00
C GLY A 198 10.97 0.61 -3.97
N THR A 199 11.38 -0.35 -3.17
CA THR A 199 10.64 -0.73 -1.97
C THR A 199 10.68 0.40 -0.93
N PRO A 200 9.79 0.42 0.08
CA PRO A 200 9.89 1.36 1.20
C PRO A 200 11.31 1.42 1.81
N ASP A 201 11.94 0.26 2.00
CA ASP A 201 13.31 0.16 2.54
C ASP A 201 14.35 0.78 1.60
N ASP A 202 14.26 0.54 0.28
CA ASP A 202 15.16 1.14 -0.71
C ASP A 202 15.08 2.67 -0.71
N ILE A 203 13.85 3.22 -0.66
CA ILE A 203 13.62 4.66 -0.65
C ILE A 203 14.23 5.31 0.60
N LEU A 204 14.09 4.66 1.76
CA LEU A 204 14.62 5.18 3.03
C LEU A 204 16.15 5.10 3.11
N ARG A 205 16.73 3.97 2.71
CA ARG A 205 18.18 3.74 2.85
C ARG A 205 19.01 4.41 1.76
N ASN A 206 18.46 4.43 0.53
CA ASN A 206 19.18 4.85 -0.66
C ASN A 206 18.40 5.90 -1.46
N PRO A 207 18.10 7.09 -0.87
CA PRO A 207 17.41 8.15 -1.61
C PRO A 207 18.26 8.63 -2.79
N ALA A 208 17.67 8.63 -4.00
CA ALA A 208 18.36 8.92 -5.25
C ALA A 208 18.93 10.34 -5.32
N ASN A 209 18.32 11.30 -4.63
CA ASN A 209 18.75 12.69 -4.61
C ASN A 209 18.15 13.44 -3.41
N ASP A 210 18.48 14.74 -3.28
CA ASP A 210 17.99 15.58 -2.18
C ASP A 210 16.47 15.82 -2.22
N TYR A 211 15.86 15.78 -3.40
CA TYR A 211 14.40 15.86 -3.52
C TYR A 211 13.74 14.66 -2.84
N VAL A 212 14.16 13.43 -3.15
CA VAL A 212 13.67 12.23 -2.47
C VAL A 212 13.97 12.29 -0.98
N ARG A 213 15.19 12.70 -0.60
CA ARG A 213 15.60 12.86 0.80
C ARG A 213 14.70 13.83 1.57
N SER A 214 14.17 14.86 0.89
CA SER A 214 13.26 15.83 1.53
C SER A 214 11.93 15.23 1.96
N PHE A 215 11.42 14.20 1.27
CA PHE A 215 10.24 13.47 1.68
C PHE A 215 10.47 12.65 2.95
N ILE A 216 11.68 12.09 3.10
CA ILE A 216 12.00 11.15 4.17
C ILE A 216 12.22 11.85 5.51
N ARG A 217 12.57 13.13 5.53
CA ARG A 217 12.95 13.89 6.74
C ARG A 217 11.91 13.92 7.87
N GLY A 218 10.66 13.58 7.59
CA GLY A 218 9.57 13.58 8.57
C GLY A 218 9.04 12.19 8.94
N VAL A 219 9.62 11.14 8.35
CA VAL A 219 9.11 9.77 8.55
C VAL A 219 9.57 9.20 9.88
N ASP A 220 8.64 8.65 10.63
CA ASP A 220 8.98 7.81 11.77
C ASP A 220 9.49 6.45 11.27
N ALA A 221 10.81 6.28 11.30
CA ALA A 221 11.45 5.04 10.89
C ALA A 221 10.91 3.81 11.65
N ALA A 222 10.45 3.99 12.89
CA ALA A 222 9.87 2.90 13.69
C ALA A 222 8.51 2.44 13.16
N ALA A 223 7.79 3.27 12.44
CA ALA A 223 6.52 2.90 11.81
C ALA A 223 6.71 2.07 10.53
N VAL A 224 7.89 2.14 9.91
CA VAL A 224 8.20 1.52 8.62
C VAL A 224 9.00 0.22 8.78
N PHE A 225 10.03 0.24 9.63
CA PHE A 225 10.89 -0.93 9.83
C PHE A 225 10.30 -1.92 10.83
N LYS A 226 10.33 -3.19 10.48
CA LYS A 226 10.14 -4.27 11.45
C LYS A 226 11.42 -4.43 12.27
N ALA A 227 11.30 -4.94 13.49
CA ALA A 227 12.48 -5.25 14.30
C ALA A 227 13.48 -6.16 13.56
N SER A 228 12.97 -7.06 12.70
CA SER A 228 13.80 -7.91 11.84
C SER A 228 14.66 -7.13 10.84
N ASP A 229 14.18 -5.99 10.35
CA ASP A 229 14.83 -5.22 9.27
C ASP A 229 16.00 -4.38 9.81
N ILE A 230 15.92 -4.02 11.09
CA ILE A 230 16.97 -3.29 11.83
C ILE A 230 17.82 -4.21 12.72
N ALA A 231 17.40 -5.48 12.88
CA ALA A 231 18.14 -6.44 13.67
C ALA A 231 19.52 -6.69 13.03
N ARG A 232 20.57 -6.38 13.78
CA ARG A 232 21.94 -6.75 13.40
C ARG A 232 22.16 -8.21 13.79
N LYS A 233 23.09 -8.91 13.10
CA LYS A 233 23.52 -10.26 13.53
C LYS A 233 23.83 -10.24 15.02
N PRO A 234 23.20 -11.11 15.84
CA PRO A 234 23.44 -11.12 17.26
C PRO A 234 24.91 -11.50 17.52
N LEU A 235 25.57 -10.78 18.41
CA LEU A 235 26.82 -11.24 18.98
C LEU A 235 26.47 -12.28 20.04
N THR A 236 26.82 -13.53 19.77
CA THR A 236 26.55 -14.65 20.69
C THR A 236 27.79 -14.95 21.51
N VAL A 237 27.67 -14.88 22.81
CA VAL A 237 28.72 -15.33 23.75
C VAL A 237 28.28 -16.68 24.32
N VAL A 238 29.01 -17.74 24.01
CA VAL A 238 28.72 -19.07 24.57
C VAL A 238 29.19 -19.11 26.01
N ALA A 239 28.31 -19.44 26.95
CA ALA A 239 28.56 -19.41 28.40
C ALA A 239 29.44 -20.57 28.93
N GLU A 240 29.93 -21.49 28.09
CA GLU A 240 30.34 -22.80 28.51
C GLU A 240 31.81 -22.96 28.92
N HIS A 241 32.63 -21.96 28.86
CA HIS A 241 34.02 -22.14 29.34
C HIS A 241 34.29 -21.15 30.46
N ALA A 242 34.37 -21.70 31.68
CA ALA A 242 34.81 -20.99 32.88
C ALA A 242 36.14 -20.24 32.69
N ASP A 243 36.93 -20.63 31.68
CA ASP A 243 38.26 -20.05 31.39
C ASP A 243 38.20 -18.82 30.46
N ARG A 244 37.04 -18.50 29.88
CA ARG A 244 36.83 -17.28 29.07
C ARG A 244 35.87 -16.33 29.77
N GLY A 245 36.28 -15.84 30.94
CA GLY A 245 35.45 -15.01 31.80
C GLY A 245 34.95 -13.68 31.17
N SER A 246 34.28 -12.85 31.99
CA SER A 246 33.70 -11.54 31.66
C SER A 246 34.64 -10.66 30.83
N ARG A 247 35.95 -10.74 31.01
CA ARG A 247 36.96 -9.98 30.22
C ARG A 247 36.99 -10.35 28.74
N ALA A 248 36.85 -11.65 28.41
CA ALA A 248 36.82 -12.09 27.00
C ALA A 248 35.53 -11.62 26.31
N ALA A 249 34.38 -11.70 26.99
CA ALA A 249 33.12 -11.20 26.51
C ALA A 249 33.13 -9.67 26.32
N LEU A 250 33.74 -8.96 27.27
CA LEU A 250 33.90 -7.49 27.18
C LEU A 250 34.78 -7.10 25.98
N LYS A 251 35.88 -7.81 25.75
CA LYS A 251 36.74 -7.57 24.59
C LYS A 251 36.00 -7.81 23.26
N MET A 252 35.22 -8.89 23.17
CA MET A 252 34.41 -9.17 21.97
C MET A 252 33.38 -8.04 21.69
N LEU A 253 32.76 -7.51 22.75
CA LEU A 253 31.83 -6.35 22.60
C LEU A 253 32.57 -5.13 22.07
N GLN A 254 33.76 -4.82 22.62
CA GLN A 254 34.57 -3.67 22.21
C GLN A 254 35.12 -3.83 20.78
N ASP A 255 35.65 -4.99 20.42
CA ASP A 255 36.21 -5.27 19.09
C ASP A 255 35.15 -5.17 17.98
N GLN A 256 33.87 -5.37 18.30
CA GLN A 256 32.73 -5.34 17.36
C GLN A 256 31.84 -4.10 17.53
N ASP A 257 32.25 -3.13 18.34
CA ASP A 257 31.50 -1.91 18.62
C ASP A 257 30.03 -2.20 18.99
N ARG A 258 29.86 -3.07 20.01
CA ARG A 258 28.53 -3.50 20.49
C ARG A 258 28.37 -3.17 21.97
N GLU A 259 27.18 -2.74 22.33
CA GLU A 259 26.80 -2.47 23.72
C GLU A 259 26.31 -3.73 24.46
N TYR A 260 25.71 -4.69 23.73
CA TYR A 260 25.06 -5.87 24.26
C TYR A 260 25.43 -7.13 23.49
N ALA A 261 25.48 -8.27 24.19
CA ALA A 261 25.61 -9.61 23.62
C ALA A 261 24.59 -10.57 24.22
N TYR A 262 24.11 -11.50 23.40
CA TYR A 262 23.27 -12.60 23.85
C TYR A 262 24.13 -13.73 24.38
N VAL A 263 23.76 -14.24 25.57
CA VAL A 263 24.39 -15.43 26.17
C VAL A 263 23.50 -16.63 25.84
N VAL A 264 24.11 -17.65 25.26
CA VAL A 264 23.46 -18.91 24.93
C VAL A 264 24.18 -20.08 25.54
N SER A 265 23.47 -21.16 25.90
CA SER A 265 24.04 -22.43 26.27
C SER A 265 24.72 -23.12 25.07
N PRO A 266 25.52 -24.17 25.27
CA PRO A 266 26.06 -24.99 24.18
C PRO A 266 24.98 -25.58 23.26
N ALA A 267 23.77 -25.81 23.80
CA ALA A 267 22.62 -26.28 23.08
C ALA A 267 21.87 -25.13 22.33
N GLN A 268 22.51 -23.94 22.21
CA GLN A 268 21.93 -22.75 21.54
C GLN A 268 20.67 -22.21 22.22
N GLN A 269 20.44 -22.52 23.50
CA GLN A 269 19.30 -21.94 24.23
C GLN A 269 19.70 -20.58 24.80
N PHE A 270 18.81 -19.60 24.66
CA PHE A 270 18.99 -18.26 25.20
C PHE A 270 19.03 -18.30 26.74
N LEU A 271 20.09 -17.78 27.34
CA LEU A 271 20.28 -17.68 28.76
C LEU A 271 20.10 -16.25 29.31
N GLY A 272 20.37 -15.23 28.48
CA GLY A 272 20.25 -13.84 28.90
C GLY A 272 20.99 -12.87 27.98
N VAL A 273 21.10 -11.63 28.45
CA VAL A 273 21.82 -10.54 27.76
C VAL A 273 22.89 -9.99 28.73
N VAL A 274 24.07 -9.72 28.20
CA VAL A 274 25.13 -9.03 28.94
C VAL A 274 25.46 -7.70 28.26
N SER A 275 25.71 -6.67 29.05
CA SER A 275 26.18 -5.38 28.56
C SER A 275 27.67 -5.19 28.89
N ALA A 276 28.31 -4.25 28.17
CA ALA A 276 29.68 -3.86 28.48
C ALA A 276 29.83 -3.35 29.92
N GLU A 277 28.80 -2.72 30.45
CA GLU A 277 28.76 -2.24 31.84
C GLU A 277 28.64 -3.38 32.85
N SER A 278 27.73 -4.34 32.65
CA SER A 278 27.55 -5.48 33.51
C SER A 278 28.82 -6.37 33.55
N LEU A 279 29.54 -6.47 32.41
CA LEU A 279 30.79 -7.24 32.34
C LEU A 279 32.01 -6.56 32.97
N ARG A 280 31.96 -5.24 33.21
CA ARG A 280 33.01 -4.51 33.95
C ARG A 280 32.83 -4.62 35.45
N LEU A 281 31.63 -4.86 35.92
CA LEU A 281 31.32 -4.99 37.34
C LEU A 281 31.43 -6.42 37.85
N ALA A 282 31.56 -7.41 36.96
CA ALA A 282 31.72 -8.83 37.24
C ALA A 282 33.21 -9.24 37.18
#